data_bf06bbee1f9afa5238afb2331fa61f7f
#
_entry.id   bf06bbee1f9afa5238afb2331fa61f7f
#
_cell.length_a   1.000
_cell.length_b   1.000
_cell.length_c   1.000
_cell.angle_alpha   90.00
_cell.angle_beta   90.00
_cell.angle_gamma   90.00
#
_symmetry.space_group_name_H-M   'P 1'
#
loop_
_entity.id
_entity.type
_entity.pdbx_description
1 polymer ?
#
loop_
_entity_poly.entity_id
_entity_poly.type
_entity_poly.pdbx_seq_one_letter_code
_entity_poly.pdbx_strand_id
1 'polypeptide(L)'
;MTLLEQYIDCMRKGDECALADLFSKDGILHDSSWTQAGEDTLHLSGKMAVEMMFHHKFGYNGGPFPISGVKFMEENVAWYFIVYHDSVVPVVAYLSSVTEDGKIDRLNILPM
;
A
#
# COMPACT_ATOMS: atom_id res chain seq x y z
N MET A 1 6.35 2.49 -15.29
CA MET A 1 6.41 2.27 -13.83
C MET A 1 5.97 0.84 -13.50
N THR A 2 6.67 0.19 -12.58
CA THR A 2 6.24 -1.10 -12.07
C THR A 2 4.97 -0.95 -11.23
N LEU A 3 4.28 -2.06 -10.94
CA LEU A 3 3.11 -2.02 -10.06
C LEU A 3 3.44 -1.47 -8.68
N LEU A 4 4.60 -1.85 -8.13
CA LEU A 4 4.99 -1.40 -6.80
C LEU A 4 5.33 0.09 -6.80
N GLU A 5 5.96 0.60 -7.85
CA GLU A 5 6.18 2.04 -8.00
C GLU A 5 4.86 2.79 -8.10
N GLN A 6 3.90 2.25 -8.84
CA GLN A 6 2.57 2.85 -8.95
C GLN A 6 1.83 2.86 -7.63
N TYR A 7 1.95 1.78 -6.85
CA TYR A 7 1.36 1.70 -5.51
C TYR A 7 1.89 2.82 -4.60
N ILE A 8 3.22 2.97 -4.56
CA ILE A 8 3.87 4.00 -3.75
C ILE A 8 3.43 5.40 -4.22
N ASP A 9 3.36 5.60 -5.52
CA ASP A 9 2.92 6.89 -6.09
C ASP A 9 1.49 7.24 -5.69
N CYS A 10 0.58 6.26 -5.76
CA CYS A 10 -0.82 6.46 -5.35
C CYS A 10 -0.93 6.79 -3.86
N MET A 11 -0.13 6.15 -3.02
CA MET A 11 -0.09 6.44 -1.58
C MET A 11 0.39 7.87 -1.32
N ARG A 12 1.38 8.33 -2.07
CA ARG A 12 1.90 9.70 -1.97
C ARG A 12 0.91 10.73 -2.44
N LYS A 13 0.07 10.39 -3.42
CA LYS A 13 -0.93 11.31 -3.99
C LYS A 13 -2.26 11.27 -3.24
N GLY A 14 -2.51 10.22 -2.49
CA GLY A 14 -3.79 10.04 -1.82
C GLY A 14 -4.93 9.75 -2.79
N ASP A 15 -4.65 9.02 -3.86
CA ASP A 15 -5.63 8.70 -4.91
C ASP A 15 -6.11 7.26 -4.74
N GLU A 16 -7.20 7.09 -3.98
CA GLU A 16 -7.75 5.77 -3.69
C GLU A 16 -8.30 5.07 -4.93
N CYS A 17 -8.80 5.81 -5.90
CA CYS A 17 -9.32 5.20 -7.13
C CYS A 17 -8.19 4.61 -7.96
N ALA A 18 -7.11 5.36 -8.16
CA ALA A 18 -5.94 4.87 -8.89
C ALA A 18 -5.27 3.74 -8.13
N LEU A 19 -5.22 3.82 -6.80
CA LEU A 19 -4.67 2.76 -5.95
C LEU A 19 -5.46 1.46 -6.13
N ALA A 20 -6.78 1.53 -6.04
CA ALA A 20 -7.65 0.36 -6.19
C ALA A 20 -7.55 -0.25 -7.59
N ASP A 21 -7.37 0.59 -8.61
CA ASP A 21 -7.25 0.13 -10.00
C ASP A 21 -6.00 -0.73 -10.25
N LEU A 22 -5.01 -0.68 -9.36
CA LEU A 22 -3.84 -1.55 -9.44
C LEU A 22 -4.16 -2.99 -9.05
N PHE A 23 -5.23 -3.21 -8.28
CA PHE A 23 -5.60 -4.52 -7.76
C PHE A 23 -6.57 -5.24 -8.67
N SER A 24 -6.44 -6.57 -8.73
CA SER A 24 -7.46 -7.40 -9.37
C SER A 24 -8.74 -7.38 -8.54
N LYS A 25 -9.84 -7.86 -9.14
CA LYS A 25 -11.13 -7.88 -8.46
C LYS A 25 -11.07 -8.54 -7.08
N ASP A 26 -10.27 -9.60 -6.96
CA ASP A 26 -10.11 -10.38 -5.73
C ASP A 26 -8.73 -10.20 -5.10
N GLY A 27 -7.98 -9.18 -5.53
CA GLY A 27 -6.65 -8.93 -5.03
C GLY A 27 -6.62 -8.62 -3.54
N ILE A 28 -5.53 -9.02 -2.87
CA ILE A 28 -5.39 -8.90 -1.43
C ILE A 28 -4.29 -7.89 -1.09
N LEU A 29 -4.60 -6.97 -0.19
CA LEU A 29 -3.61 -6.12 0.47
C LEU A 29 -3.54 -6.54 1.93
N HIS A 30 -2.37 -7.02 2.36
CA HIS A 30 -2.10 -7.33 3.75
C HIS A 30 -1.02 -6.37 4.24
N ASP A 31 -1.36 -5.51 5.19
CA ASP A 31 -0.46 -4.47 5.68
C ASP A 31 -0.45 -4.47 7.20
N SER A 32 0.59 -5.06 7.78
CA SER A 32 0.77 -5.11 9.23
C SER A 32 1.58 -3.93 9.77
N SER A 33 2.05 -3.03 8.90
CA SER A 33 2.81 -1.86 9.34
C SER A 33 1.99 -0.87 10.17
N TRP A 34 0.66 -0.89 10.02
CA TRP A 34 -0.26 -0.06 10.79
C TRP A 34 -0.19 -0.32 12.30
N THR A 35 0.26 -1.53 12.69
CA THR A 35 0.43 -1.87 14.11
C THR A 35 1.47 -0.98 14.80
N GLN A 36 2.43 -0.46 14.04
CA GLN A 36 3.45 0.45 14.57
C GLN A 36 2.89 1.84 14.87
N ALA A 37 1.71 2.15 14.35
CA ALA A 37 1.00 3.40 14.63
C ALA A 37 -0.17 3.19 15.61
N GLY A 38 -0.23 2.04 16.25
CA GLY A 38 -1.29 1.72 17.23
C GLY A 38 -2.61 1.31 16.63
N GLU A 39 -2.62 0.94 15.36
CA GLU A 39 -3.83 0.49 14.66
C GLU A 39 -3.75 -1.00 14.32
N ASP A 40 -4.88 -1.58 13.98
CA ASP A 40 -4.93 -2.98 13.58
C ASP A 40 -4.30 -3.22 12.21
N THR A 41 -3.82 -4.43 12.00
CA THR A 41 -3.36 -4.88 10.70
C THR A 41 -4.49 -4.75 9.68
N LEU A 42 -4.18 -4.16 8.52
CA LEU A 42 -5.13 -4.15 7.41
C LEU A 42 -5.03 -5.48 6.65
N HIS A 43 -6.17 -6.10 6.45
CA HIS A 43 -6.26 -7.25 5.57
C HIS A 43 -7.48 -7.04 4.68
N LEU A 44 -7.25 -6.59 3.46
CA LEU A 44 -8.31 -6.19 2.54
C LEU A 44 -8.38 -7.18 1.39
N SER A 45 -9.55 -7.74 1.19
CA SER A 45 -9.79 -8.68 0.10
C SER A 45 -10.68 -8.02 -0.94
N GLY A 46 -10.09 -7.79 -2.11
CA GLY A 46 -10.80 -7.23 -3.25
C GLY A 46 -10.55 -5.74 -3.49
N LYS A 47 -10.62 -5.38 -4.75
CA LYS A 47 -10.42 -4.00 -5.22
C LYS A 47 -11.34 -3.01 -4.50
N MET A 48 -12.62 -3.36 -4.33
CA MET A 48 -13.57 -2.47 -3.66
C MET A 48 -13.22 -2.21 -2.21
N ALA A 49 -12.76 -3.24 -1.50
CA ALA A 49 -12.34 -3.09 -0.11
C ALA A 49 -11.14 -2.15 0.00
N VAL A 50 -10.20 -2.25 -0.93
CA VAL A 50 -9.04 -1.35 -0.99
C VAL A 50 -9.50 0.09 -1.21
N GLU A 51 -10.38 0.32 -2.17
CA GLU A 51 -10.86 1.66 -2.48
C GLU A 51 -11.59 2.29 -1.28
N MET A 52 -12.51 1.57 -0.69
CA MET A 52 -13.29 2.08 0.45
C MET A 52 -12.43 2.36 1.67
N MET A 53 -11.51 1.45 1.99
CA MET A 53 -10.62 1.64 3.14
C MET A 53 -9.72 2.85 2.95
N PHE A 54 -9.12 3.01 1.77
CA PHE A 54 -8.22 4.13 1.53
C PHE A 54 -8.93 5.45 1.32
N HIS A 55 -10.17 5.44 0.86
CA HIS A 55 -11.00 6.63 0.91
C HIS A 55 -11.12 7.14 2.35
N HIS A 56 -11.37 6.22 3.28
CA HIS A 56 -11.42 6.54 4.71
C HIS A 56 -10.06 6.98 5.24
N LYS A 57 -9.00 6.20 4.96
CA LYS A 57 -7.66 6.47 5.50
C LYS A 57 -7.09 7.80 5.03
N PHE A 58 -7.21 8.12 3.74
CA PHE A 58 -6.73 9.40 3.23
C PHE A 58 -7.53 10.57 3.81
N GLY A 59 -8.84 10.42 3.93
CA GLY A 59 -9.69 11.44 4.54
C GLY A 59 -9.35 11.68 6.00
N TYR A 60 -9.19 10.60 6.77
CA TYR A 60 -8.86 10.69 8.20
C TYR A 60 -7.47 11.26 8.45
N ASN A 61 -6.50 10.91 7.59
CA ASN A 61 -5.11 11.38 7.71
C ASN A 61 -4.94 12.84 7.24
N GLY A 62 -5.98 13.44 6.69
CA GLY A 62 -5.89 14.78 6.14
C GLY A 62 -5.21 14.85 4.79
N GLY A 63 -5.09 13.72 4.09
CA GLY A 63 -4.49 13.64 2.76
C GLY A 63 -3.59 12.43 2.57
N PRO A 64 -2.64 12.54 1.64
CA PRO A 64 -1.75 11.43 1.30
C PRO A 64 -0.78 11.11 2.42
N PHE A 65 -0.18 9.92 2.34
CA PHE A 65 0.86 9.49 3.28
C PHE A 65 2.24 9.86 2.74
N PRO A 66 3.03 10.64 3.50
CA PRO A 66 4.41 10.92 3.11
C PRO A 66 5.23 9.63 3.08
N ILE A 67 5.94 9.42 1.98
CA ILE A 67 6.84 8.27 1.81
C ILE A 67 8.20 8.79 1.36
N SER A 68 9.26 8.30 1.99
CA SER A 68 10.63 8.70 1.67
C SER A 68 11.59 7.51 1.76
N GLY A 69 12.81 7.69 1.27
CA GLY A 69 13.86 6.69 1.36
C GLY A 69 13.55 5.40 0.60
N VAL A 70 12.84 5.52 -0.51
CA VAL A 70 12.43 4.35 -1.29
C VAL A 70 13.64 3.70 -1.93
N LYS A 71 13.79 2.39 -1.70
CA LYS A 71 14.84 1.59 -2.31
C LYS A 71 14.25 0.28 -2.81
N PHE A 72 14.38 0.04 -4.10
CA PHE A 72 13.93 -1.23 -4.69
C PHE A 72 15.06 -2.24 -4.60
N MET A 73 14.81 -3.31 -3.85
CA MET A 73 15.75 -4.42 -3.73
C MET A 73 15.63 -5.34 -4.94
N GLU A 74 14.39 -5.48 -5.42
CA GLU A 74 14.02 -6.21 -6.62
C GLU A 74 12.83 -5.47 -7.22
N GLU A 75 12.35 -5.88 -8.40
CA GLU A 75 11.18 -5.28 -9.02
C GLU A 75 9.94 -5.37 -8.11
N ASN A 76 9.84 -6.46 -7.34
CA ASN A 76 8.67 -6.75 -6.51
C ASN A 76 8.91 -6.55 -5.01
N VAL A 77 10.06 -5.98 -4.62
CA VAL A 77 10.41 -5.74 -3.22
C VAL A 77 10.99 -4.35 -3.06
N ALA A 78 10.40 -3.58 -2.17
CA ALA A 78 10.90 -2.24 -1.87
C ALA A 78 10.92 -1.98 -0.37
N TRP A 79 11.90 -1.19 0.07
CA TRP A 79 11.97 -0.65 1.43
C TRP A 79 11.66 0.83 1.35
N TYR A 80 10.94 1.35 2.34
CA TYR A 80 10.72 2.79 2.44
C TYR A 80 10.26 3.17 3.84
N PHE A 81 10.23 4.48 4.10
CA PHE A 81 9.64 5.03 5.32
C PHE A 81 8.29 5.63 4.95
N ILE A 82 7.27 5.33 5.74
CA ILE A 82 5.95 5.92 5.58
C ILE A 82 5.56 6.60 6.88
N VAL A 83 4.83 7.71 6.78
CA VAL A 83 4.35 8.43 7.96
C VAL A 83 2.86 8.15 8.14
N TYR A 84 2.52 7.52 9.27
CA TYR A 84 1.15 7.32 9.71
C TYR A 84 0.90 8.27 10.88
N HIS A 85 0.03 9.28 10.69
CA HIS A 85 -0.19 10.33 11.69
C HIS A 85 1.17 10.98 12.07
N ASP A 86 1.65 10.75 13.28
CA ASP A 86 2.92 11.30 13.75
C ASP A 86 4.05 10.27 13.78
N SER A 87 3.78 9.05 13.32
CA SER A 87 4.74 7.94 13.41
C SER A 87 5.42 7.71 12.08
N VAL A 88 6.76 7.70 12.07
CA VAL A 88 7.56 7.30 10.92
C VAL A 88 7.83 5.81 11.03
N VAL A 89 7.36 5.04 10.06
CA VAL A 89 7.44 3.58 10.11
C VAL A 89 8.27 3.07 8.93
N PRO A 90 9.38 2.37 9.19
CA PRO A 90 10.12 1.69 8.14
C PRO A 90 9.38 0.41 7.75
N VAL A 91 9.19 0.21 6.46
CA VAL A 91 8.43 -0.93 5.94
C VAL A 91 9.14 -1.62 4.80
N VAL A 92 8.80 -2.88 4.60
CA VAL A 92 9.12 -3.62 3.40
C VAL A 92 7.82 -3.97 2.70
N ALA A 93 7.74 -3.66 1.42
CA ALA A 93 6.60 -4.01 0.57
C ALA A 93 7.01 -5.15 -0.35
N TYR A 94 6.23 -6.22 -0.36
CA TYR A 94 6.49 -7.39 -1.17
C TYR A 94 5.26 -7.77 -2.00
N LEU A 95 5.42 -7.64 -3.32
CA LEU A 95 4.39 -8.01 -4.28
C LEU A 95 4.56 -9.51 -4.59
N SER A 96 3.76 -10.33 -3.91
CA SER A 96 3.93 -11.78 -3.96
C SER A 96 3.21 -12.48 -5.11
N SER A 97 2.17 -11.85 -5.68
CA SER A 97 1.40 -12.46 -6.76
C SER A 97 0.77 -11.40 -7.66
N VAL A 98 0.87 -11.62 -8.96
CA VAL A 98 0.33 -10.72 -10.01
C VAL A 98 -0.51 -11.55 -10.96
N THR A 99 -1.64 -11.01 -11.40
CA THR A 99 -2.51 -11.70 -12.36
C THR A 99 -1.94 -11.63 -13.77
N GLU A 100 -2.48 -12.45 -14.69
CA GLU A 100 -2.03 -12.49 -16.08
C GLU A 100 -2.22 -11.13 -16.78
N ASP A 101 -3.25 -10.39 -16.42
CA ASP A 101 -3.52 -9.07 -16.99
C ASP A 101 -2.77 -7.94 -16.28
N GLY A 102 -1.81 -8.26 -15.42
CA GLY A 102 -0.91 -7.27 -14.82
C GLY A 102 -1.47 -6.53 -13.64
N LYS A 103 -2.41 -7.12 -12.91
CA LYS A 103 -2.98 -6.53 -11.69
C LYS A 103 -2.38 -7.19 -10.44
N ILE A 104 -2.41 -6.45 -9.32
CA ILE A 104 -1.96 -7.00 -8.04
C ILE A 104 -2.94 -8.06 -7.58
N ASP A 105 -2.44 -9.27 -7.38
CA ASP A 105 -3.20 -10.35 -6.79
C ASP A 105 -2.95 -10.45 -5.29
N ARG A 106 -1.70 -10.22 -4.85
CA ARG A 106 -1.38 -10.12 -3.43
C ARG A 106 -0.18 -9.22 -3.19
N LEU A 107 -0.38 -8.22 -2.34
CA LEU A 107 0.67 -7.31 -1.88
C LEU A 107 0.74 -7.37 -0.36
N ASN A 108 1.94 -7.60 0.18
CA ASN A 108 2.19 -7.65 1.61
C ASN A 108 3.08 -6.49 2.00
N ILE A 109 2.70 -5.77 3.06
CA ILE A 109 3.49 -4.69 3.62
C ILE A 109 3.72 -4.99 5.09
N LEU A 110 4.96 -5.04 5.49
CA LEU A 110 5.38 -5.46 6.82
C LEU A 110 6.25 -4.37 7.44
N PRO A 111 6.17 -4.18 8.77
CA PRO A 111 7.12 -3.31 9.46
C PRO A 111 8.52 -3.95 9.45
N MET A 112 9.52 -3.12 9.36
CA MET A 112 10.91 -3.57 9.42
C MET A 112 11.40 -3.58 10.85
#